data_f46f294869832fbb9615e474b2af309e
#
_entry.id   f46f294869832fbb9615e474b2af309e
#
_cell.length_a   1.000
_cell.length_b   1.000
_cell.length_c   1.000
_cell.angle_alpha   90.00
_cell.angle_beta   90.00
_cell.angle_gamma   90.00
#
_symmetry.space_group_name_H-M   'P 1'
#
loop_
_entity.id
_entity.type
_entity.pdbx_description
1 polymer ?
#
loop_
_entity_poly.entity_id
_entity_poly.type
_entity_poly.pdbx_seq_one_letter_code
_entity_poly.pdbx_strand_id
1 'polypeptide(L)'
;MAAQIWYENDGDLSVLEGKKVAIIGYGSQGHAHALNLRDSGVDVVVGLRPTSKSVEHAKEQGLEVKSVPEAAAEADIIMILAPDQYQRTIWANDIEPNIKPGAAVAFAHGFNIHYGYIKPSEDHPVFMVAPQGPGHIVRREYAAGRGVPVVVAVEQDPRGDAWDITLAYAKALGALRAGAIKTTFKEETETDLFGEQNVLMGGVNKLVEMGFEVLTDAGYQPEIAYFEVCHELKMLVDLMNEGGLNKARWSCSDTAQYGDYTNTVINEDCRKRMQYHLGRIQDGSFAKEFIDDQDAGAPKFKALQEEYGNVRIESVGPKLRAMFSWNNGKDDDADMATFTGKIARG
;
A
#
# COMPACT_ATOMS: atom_id res chain seq x y z
N MET A 1 -18.17 -8.09 17.80
CA MET A 1 -18.49 -6.67 18.14
C MET A 1 -18.44 -5.89 16.84
N ALA A 2 -19.26 -4.85 16.67
CA ALA A 2 -19.14 -3.95 15.52
C ALA A 2 -17.79 -3.22 15.58
N ALA A 3 -17.16 -3.01 14.41
CA ALA A 3 -15.93 -2.24 14.32
C ALA A 3 -16.18 -0.79 14.78
N GLN A 4 -15.24 -0.19 15.50
CA GLN A 4 -15.25 1.21 15.80
C GLN A 4 -14.78 1.98 14.57
N ILE A 5 -15.58 2.96 14.13
CA ILE A 5 -15.31 3.75 12.92
C ILE A 5 -15.39 5.23 13.29
N TRP A 6 -14.44 6.01 12.79
CA TRP A 6 -14.39 7.46 12.94
C TRP A 6 -14.53 8.17 11.60
N TYR A 7 -15.10 9.36 11.62
CA TYR A 7 -15.35 10.21 10.46
C TYR A 7 -14.80 11.62 10.68
N GLU A 8 -15.05 12.53 9.76
CA GLU A 8 -14.47 13.88 9.68
C GLU A 8 -14.54 14.68 11.00
N ASN A 9 -15.63 14.54 11.75
CA ASN A 9 -15.86 15.28 12.99
C ASN A 9 -15.16 14.67 14.22
N ASP A 10 -14.61 13.47 14.09
CA ASP A 10 -13.97 12.76 15.20
C ASP A 10 -12.47 13.10 15.32
N GLY A 11 -11.87 13.73 14.31
CA GLY A 11 -10.49 14.19 14.33
C GLY A 11 -10.39 15.70 14.56
N ASP A 12 -9.36 16.14 15.29
CA ASP A 12 -9.06 17.54 15.54
C ASP A 12 -7.67 17.92 15.03
N LEU A 13 -7.60 18.75 13.98
CA LEU A 13 -6.34 19.21 13.41
C LEU A 13 -5.51 20.08 14.36
N SER A 14 -6.13 20.72 15.35
CA SER A 14 -5.41 21.54 16.34
C SER A 14 -4.37 20.72 17.14
N VAL A 15 -4.56 19.41 17.24
CA VAL A 15 -3.58 18.48 17.85
C VAL A 15 -2.22 18.50 17.12
N LEU A 16 -2.23 18.84 15.83
CA LEU A 16 -1.02 18.93 15.00
C LEU A 16 -0.44 20.35 14.89
N GLU A 17 -1.13 21.37 15.46
CA GLU A 17 -0.62 22.75 15.43
C GLU A 17 0.74 22.87 16.14
N GLY A 18 1.69 23.49 15.44
CA GLY A 18 3.05 23.68 15.95
C GLY A 18 3.90 22.40 16.00
N LYS A 19 3.39 21.26 15.54
CA LYS A 19 4.14 20.03 15.43
C LYS A 19 4.71 19.88 14.01
N LYS A 20 5.95 19.39 13.94
CA LYS A 20 6.59 19.02 12.66
C LYS A 20 6.46 17.53 12.41
N VAL A 21 6.03 17.16 11.22
CA VAL A 21 5.92 15.76 10.76
C VAL A 21 7.03 15.44 9.78
N ALA A 22 7.88 14.46 10.12
CA ALA A 22 8.85 13.91 9.19
C ALA A 22 8.25 12.72 8.43
N ILE A 23 8.31 12.77 7.10
CA ILE A 23 7.96 11.66 6.22
C ILE A 23 9.25 11.00 5.74
N ILE A 24 9.52 9.80 6.24
CA ILE A 24 10.75 9.05 5.91
C ILE A 24 10.49 8.13 4.73
N GLY A 25 10.99 8.54 3.56
CA GLY A 25 10.71 7.90 2.27
C GLY A 25 9.71 8.72 1.44
N TYR A 26 9.89 8.71 0.12
CA TYR A 26 9.05 9.46 -0.84
C TYR A 26 8.70 8.55 -2.04
N GLY A 27 8.16 7.38 -1.74
CA GLY A 27 7.50 6.49 -2.68
C GLY A 27 6.02 6.84 -2.83
N SER A 28 5.21 5.89 -3.30
CA SER A 28 3.78 6.10 -3.54
C SER A 28 3.04 6.65 -2.31
N GLN A 29 3.17 6.02 -1.14
CA GLN A 29 2.55 6.52 0.09
C GLN A 29 3.23 7.80 0.60
N GLY A 30 4.58 7.87 0.59
CA GLY A 30 5.32 9.03 1.10
C GLY A 30 4.97 10.32 0.37
N HIS A 31 4.84 10.27 -0.95
CA HIS A 31 4.36 11.38 -1.77
C HIS A 31 2.95 11.84 -1.36
N ALA A 32 2.00 10.90 -1.24
CA ALA A 32 0.63 11.22 -0.88
C ALA A 32 0.51 11.81 0.54
N HIS A 33 1.15 11.17 1.53
CA HIS A 33 1.15 11.64 2.91
C HIS A 33 1.76 13.04 3.01
N ALA A 34 2.96 13.27 2.46
CA ALA A 34 3.62 14.56 2.54
C ALA A 34 2.79 15.69 1.94
N LEU A 35 2.22 15.51 0.75
CA LEU A 35 1.43 16.53 0.09
C LEU A 35 0.08 16.77 0.77
N ASN A 36 -0.61 15.72 1.20
CA ASN A 36 -1.93 15.87 1.83
C ASN A 36 -1.82 16.56 3.20
N LEU A 37 -0.81 16.19 4.01
CA LEU A 37 -0.54 16.85 5.29
C LEU A 37 -0.19 18.33 5.09
N ARG A 38 0.72 18.65 4.18
CA ARG A 38 1.07 20.03 3.84
C ARG A 38 -0.16 20.83 3.41
N ASP A 39 -0.97 20.29 2.50
CA ASP A 39 -2.17 20.96 1.99
C ASP A 39 -3.26 21.09 3.07
N SER A 40 -3.17 20.32 4.15
CA SER A 40 -3.98 20.44 5.37
C SER A 40 -3.40 21.41 6.42
N GLY A 41 -2.28 22.08 6.11
CA GLY A 41 -1.66 23.10 6.97
C GLY A 41 -0.66 22.54 7.99
N VAL A 42 -0.24 21.28 7.88
CA VAL A 42 0.76 20.66 8.76
C VAL A 42 2.17 21.01 8.29
N ASP A 43 3.08 21.29 9.22
CA ASP A 43 4.51 21.48 8.91
C ASP A 43 5.16 20.12 8.60
N VAL A 44 5.62 19.94 7.36
CA VAL A 44 6.13 18.66 6.85
C VAL A 44 7.56 18.80 6.36
N VAL A 45 8.41 17.86 6.77
CA VAL A 45 9.75 17.65 6.21
C VAL A 45 9.87 16.24 5.65
N VAL A 46 10.51 16.08 4.50
CA VAL A 46 10.76 14.76 3.89
C VAL A 46 12.19 14.33 4.19
N GLY A 47 12.34 13.19 4.86
CA GLY A 47 13.63 12.57 5.17
C GLY A 47 14.04 11.58 4.09
N LEU A 48 15.14 11.87 3.36
CA LEU A 48 15.64 11.03 2.28
C LEU A 48 17.16 10.85 2.36
N ARG A 49 17.65 9.74 1.80
CA ARG A 49 19.08 9.61 1.54
C ARG A 49 19.51 10.65 0.50
N PRO A 50 20.69 11.29 0.64
CA PRO A 50 21.15 12.31 -0.33
C PRO A 50 21.20 11.81 -1.78
N THR A 51 21.42 10.51 -1.98
CA THR A 51 21.49 9.87 -3.30
C THR A 51 20.12 9.42 -3.84
N SER A 52 19.03 9.70 -3.12
CA SER A 52 17.69 9.32 -3.57
C SER A 52 17.26 10.13 -4.78
N LYS A 53 16.75 9.45 -5.80
CA LYS A 53 16.20 10.11 -7.00
C LYS A 53 14.95 10.93 -6.71
N SER A 54 14.27 10.65 -5.57
CA SER A 54 13.07 11.37 -5.15
C SER A 54 13.35 12.75 -4.54
N VAL A 55 14.62 13.10 -4.28
CA VAL A 55 14.99 14.40 -3.66
C VAL A 55 14.51 15.56 -4.51
N GLU A 56 14.87 15.57 -5.79
CA GLU A 56 14.51 16.68 -6.69
C GLU A 56 12.98 16.72 -6.90
N HIS A 57 12.35 15.57 -7.07
CA HIS A 57 10.88 15.50 -7.22
C HIS A 57 10.14 16.08 -6.00
N ALA A 58 10.56 15.75 -4.77
CA ALA A 58 9.95 16.30 -3.56
C ALA A 58 10.14 17.83 -3.46
N LYS A 59 11.33 18.34 -3.82
CA LYS A 59 11.61 19.78 -3.88
C LYS A 59 10.78 20.51 -4.94
N GLU A 60 10.62 19.94 -6.12
CA GLU A 60 9.76 20.47 -7.18
C GLU A 60 8.31 20.61 -6.75
N GLN A 61 7.85 19.70 -5.87
CA GLN A 61 6.53 19.79 -5.24
C GLN A 61 6.47 20.81 -4.08
N GLY A 62 7.55 21.54 -3.79
CA GLY A 62 7.61 22.57 -2.75
C GLY A 62 7.77 22.03 -1.33
N LEU A 63 8.27 20.80 -1.16
CA LEU A 63 8.53 20.20 0.14
C LEU A 63 9.96 20.48 0.61
N GLU A 64 10.14 20.67 1.92
CA GLU A 64 11.44 20.68 2.55
C GLU A 64 12.01 19.26 2.56
N VAL A 65 13.26 19.09 2.10
CA VAL A 65 13.94 17.78 2.07
C VAL A 65 15.24 17.86 2.84
N LYS A 66 15.41 16.94 3.78
CA LYS A 66 16.60 16.76 4.62
C LYS A 66 17.11 15.32 4.57
N SER A 67 18.28 15.08 5.14
CA SER A 67 18.71 13.73 5.45
C SER A 67 17.79 13.12 6.52
N VAL A 68 17.73 11.80 6.59
CA VAL A 68 16.86 11.10 7.57
C VAL A 68 17.21 11.49 9.01
N PRO A 69 18.52 11.52 9.43
CA PRO A 69 18.89 11.96 10.78
C PRO A 69 18.44 13.40 11.10
N GLU A 70 18.62 14.34 10.17
CA GLU A 70 18.20 15.74 10.37
C GLU A 70 16.68 15.87 10.49
N ALA A 71 15.92 15.17 9.64
CA ALA A 71 14.46 15.17 9.69
C ALA A 71 13.96 14.54 11.01
N ALA A 72 14.57 13.44 11.46
CA ALA A 72 14.23 12.79 12.73
C ALA A 72 14.51 13.69 13.94
N ALA A 73 15.64 14.44 13.93
CA ALA A 73 16.04 15.30 15.03
C ALA A 73 15.11 16.50 15.25
N GLU A 74 14.38 16.95 14.23
CA GLU A 74 13.50 18.12 14.35
C GLU A 74 11.99 17.76 14.42
N ALA A 75 11.61 16.50 14.12
CA ALA A 75 10.23 16.09 14.05
C ALA A 75 9.63 15.78 15.44
N ASP A 76 8.34 16.04 15.56
CA ASP A 76 7.52 15.62 16.71
C ASP A 76 6.72 14.34 16.38
N ILE A 77 6.54 14.05 15.10
CA ILE A 77 5.94 12.82 14.57
C ILE A 77 6.82 12.34 13.41
N ILE A 78 7.21 11.07 13.42
CA ILE A 78 8.00 10.45 12.36
C ILE A 78 7.19 9.35 11.71
N MET A 79 6.73 9.57 10.48
CA MET A 79 6.02 8.59 9.67
C MET A 79 7.00 7.86 8.76
N ILE A 80 7.17 6.56 8.98
CA ILE A 80 8.15 5.74 8.25
C ILE A 80 7.47 5.06 7.07
N LEU A 81 7.78 5.52 5.84
CA LEU A 81 7.20 5.08 4.57
C LEU A 81 8.26 4.59 3.57
N ALA A 82 9.45 4.28 4.07
CA ALA A 82 10.44 3.52 3.30
C ALA A 82 9.97 2.07 3.10
N PRO A 83 10.48 1.33 2.08
CA PRO A 83 10.14 -0.10 1.93
C PRO A 83 10.50 -0.91 3.18
N ASP A 84 9.64 -1.88 3.55
CA ASP A 84 9.67 -2.60 4.82
C ASP A 84 11.03 -3.21 5.16
N GLN A 85 11.70 -3.80 4.17
CA GLN A 85 13.01 -4.43 4.35
C GLN A 85 14.12 -3.46 4.79
N TYR A 86 13.95 -2.16 4.51
CA TYR A 86 14.94 -1.13 4.86
C TYR A 86 14.61 -0.37 6.15
N GLN A 87 13.35 -0.39 6.59
CA GLN A 87 12.89 0.41 7.72
C GLN A 87 13.67 0.12 8.99
N ARG A 88 13.96 -1.15 9.33
CA ARG A 88 14.74 -1.54 10.52
C ARG A 88 16.16 -0.96 10.50
N THR A 89 16.81 -0.93 9.33
CA THR A 89 18.16 -0.36 9.19
C THR A 89 18.13 1.16 9.28
N ILE A 90 17.14 1.80 8.67
CA ILE A 90 16.91 3.25 8.77
C ILE A 90 16.57 3.62 10.22
N TRP A 91 15.75 2.83 10.90
CA TRP A 91 15.43 3.03 12.30
C TRP A 91 16.70 3.03 13.16
N ALA A 92 17.45 1.95 13.12
CA ALA A 92 18.62 1.75 13.98
C ALA A 92 19.75 2.74 13.73
N ASN A 93 19.99 3.14 12.47
CA ASN A 93 21.13 3.97 12.11
C ASN A 93 20.81 5.46 12.05
N ASP A 94 19.61 5.83 11.66
CA ASP A 94 19.28 7.20 11.28
C ASP A 94 18.20 7.83 12.18
N ILE A 95 17.21 7.04 12.66
CA ILE A 95 16.08 7.59 13.42
C ILE A 95 16.32 7.47 14.92
N GLU A 96 16.51 6.26 15.45
CA GLU A 96 16.64 6.00 16.88
C GLU A 96 17.73 6.83 17.56
N PRO A 97 18.93 7.05 16.98
CA PRO A 97 19.97 7.89 17.59
C PRO A 97 19.64 9.39 17.60
N ASN A 98 18.67 9.84 16.79
CA ASN A 98 18.38 11.25 16.55
C ASN A 98 16.96 11.70 16.94
N ILE A 99 16.06 10.77 17.21
CA ILE A 99 14.66 11.07 17.54
C ILE A 99 14.55 11.87 18.84
N LYS A 100 13.68 12.88 18.86
CA LYS A 100 13.40 13.64 20.09
C LYS A 100 12.75 12.74 21.15
N PRO A 101 13.08 12.89 22.43
CA PRO A 101 12.37 12.21 23.51
C PRO A 101 10.86 12.43 23.41
N GLY A 102 10.08 11.35 23.44
CA GLY A 102 8.62 11.39 23.36
C GLY A 102 8.03 11.75 22.00
N ALA A 103 8.83 11.91 20.94
CA ALA A 103 8.28 12.06 19.59
C ALA A 103 7.51 10.79 19.16
N ALA A 104 6.41 10.96 18.45
CA ALA A 104 5.60 9.84 18.03
C ALA A 104 6.21 9.14 16.79
N VAL A 105 6.12 7.81 16.76
CA VAL A 105 6.56 6.98 15.64
C VAL A 105 5.34 6.39 14.94
N ALA A 106 5.26 6.57 13.64
CA ALA A 106 4.10 6.21 12.86
C ALA A 106 4.44 5.35 11.64
N PHE A 107 3.48 4.53 11.25
CA PHE A 107 3.60 3.59 10.14
C PHE A 107 2.32 3.62 9.28
N ALA A 108 2.44 3.21 8.01
CA ALA A 108 1.29 2.95 7.14
C ALA A 108 1.08 1.44 6.88
N HIS A 109 1.91 0.58 7.46
CA HIS A 109 1.82 -0.87 7.47
C HIS A 109 2.51 -1.42 8.71
N GLY A 110 1.92 -2.43 9.33
CA GLY A 110 2.36 -2.88 10.65
C GLY A 110 3.56 -3.83 10.68
N PHE A 111 4.14 -4.22 9.54
CA PHE A 111 5.14 -5.28 9.37
C PHE A 111 6.28 -5.22 10.39
N ASN A 112 6.98 -4.11 10.46
CA ASN A 112 8.19 -3.99 11.28
C ASN A 112 7.90 -3.99 12.79
N ILE A 113 6.75 -3.48 13.21
CA ILE A 113 6.31 -3.51 14.61
C ILE A 113 5.79 -4.91 14.98
N HIS A 114 4.86 -5.45 14.15
CA HIS A 114 4.24 -6.74 14.42
C HIS A 114 5.26 -7.88 14.53
N TYR A 115 6.23 -7.94 13.61
CA TYR A 115 7.28 -8.98 13.64
C TYR A 115 8.49 -8.60 14.51
N GLY A 116 8.46 -7.45 15.19
CA GLY A 116 9.48 -7.03 16.16
C GLY A 116 10.82 -6.66 15.55
N TYR A 117 10.86 -6.25 14.27
CA TYR A 117 12.07 -5.72 13.63
C TYR A 117 12.39 -4.29 14.05
N ILE A 118 11.38 -3.52 14.47
CA ILE A 118 11.53 -2.20 15.09
C ILE A 118 10.83 -2.24 16.45
N LYS A 119 11.52 -1.74 17.48
CA LYS A 119 11.03 -1.68 18.87
C LYS A 119 11.33 -0.30 19.43
N PRO A 120 10.48 0.71 19.21
CA PRO A 120 10.64 2.02 19.82
C PRO A 120 10.62 1.89 21.35
N SER A 121 11.41 2.73 22.04
CA SER A 121 11.38 2.78 23.51
C SER A 121 9.99 3.17 24.03
N GLU A 122 9.69 2.77 25.28
CA GLU A 122 8.33 2.88 25.86
C GLU A 122 7.84 4.32 26.03
N ASP A 123 8.69 5.33 25.91
CA ASP A 123 8.35 6.75 25.99
C ASP A 123 7.81 7.35 24.67
N HIS A 124 7.91 6.60 23.57
CA HIS A 124 7.37 7.01 22.27
C HIS A 124 5.94 6.52 22.06
N PRO A 125 4.97 7.40 21.74
CA PRO A 125 3.73 6.94 21.13
C PRO A 125 3.99 6.22 19.81
N VAL A 126 3.37 5.05 19.62
CA VAL A 126 3.49 4.29 18.36
C VAL A 126 2.11 4.06 17.79
N PHE A 127 1.89 4.53 16.56
CA PHE A 127 0.60 4.40 15.91
C PHE A 127 0.70 4.07 14.42
N MET A 128 -0.41 3.68 13.83
CA MET A 128 -0.53 3.35 12.43
C MET A 128 -1.72 4.07 11.81
N VAL A 129 -1.50 4.61 10.59
CA VAL A 129 -2.55 5.07 9.68
C VAL A 129 -2.28 4.43 8.33
N ALA A 130 -3.01 3.37 8.02
CA ALA A 130 -2.81 2.54 6.83
C ALA A 130 -3.93 2.79 5.80
N PRO A 131 -3.66 3.56 4.73
CA PRO A 131 -4.63 3.77 3.66
C PRO A 131 -4.95 2.47 2.92
N GLN A 132 -6.25 2.22 2.72
CA GLN A 132 -6.73 1.04 1.99
C GLN A 132 -6.72 1.31 0.47
N GLY A 133 -5.53 1.60 -0.06
CA GLY A 133 -5.31 1.86 -1.48
C GLY A 133 -3.92 2.42 -1.81
N PRO A 134 -3.53 2.37 -3.08
CA PRO A 134 -2.25 2.90 -3.54
C PRO A 134 -2.10 4.41 -3.27
N GLY A 135 -0.89 4.86 -2.99
CA GLY A 135 -0.63 6.26 -2.60
C GLY A 135 -1.08 7.31 -3.64
N HIS A 136 -0.90 7.04 -4.94
CA HIS A 136 -1.39 7.96 -5.98
C HIS A 136 -2.92 8.11 -5.97
N ILE A 137 -3.67 7.07 -5.59
CA ILE A 137 -5.11 7.15 -5.37
C ILE A 137 -5.42 7.99 -4.12
N VAL A 138 -4.66 7.78 -3.02
CA VAL A 138 -4.82 8.58 -1.79
C VAL A 138 -4.65 10.08 -2.11
N ARG A 139 -3.64 10.45 -2.90
CA ARG A 139 -3.43 11.84 -3.33
C ARG A 139 -4.54 12.36 -4.23
N ARG A 140 -4.93 11.59 -5.24
CA ARG A 140 -5.97 11.95 -6.19
C ARG A 140 -7.32 12.19 -5.51
N GLU A 141 -7.72 11.29 -4.63
CA GLU A 141 -9.00 11.41 -3.92
C GLU A 141 -8.99 12.63 -2.97
N TYR A 142 -7.86 12.87 -2.29
CA TYR A 142 -7.72 14.08 -1.46
C TYR A 142 -7.86 15.36 -2.28
N ALA A 143 -7.15 15.48 -3.40
CA ALA A 143 -7.22 16.64 -4.28
C ALA A 143 -8.63 16.87 -4.87
N ALA A 144 -9.40 15.80 -5.03
CA ALA A 144 -10.80 15.86 -5.46
C ALA A 144 -11.80 16.15 -4.31
N GLY A 145 -11.32 16.45 -3.10
CA GLY A 145 -12.18 16.70 -1.93
C GLY A 145 -12.79 15.45 -1.31
N ARG A 146 -12.37 14.27 -1.75
CA ARG A 146 -12.76 12.96 -1.22
C ARG A 146 -11.67 12.39 -0.31
N GLY A 147 -11.74 11.10 0.03
CA GLY A 147 -10.74 10.40 0.82
C GLY A 147 -10.68 8.92 0.47
N VAL A 148 -9.59 8.28 0.83
CA VAL A 148 -9.45 6.82 0.85
C VAL A 148 -9.61 6.38 2.30
N PRO A 149 -10.43 5.37 2.62
CA PRO A 149 -10.57 4.89 3.99
C PRO A 149 -9.23 4.36 4.51
N VAL A 150 -9.04 4.47 5.82
CA VAL A 150 -7.84 3.95 6.50
C VAL A 150 -8.21 2.97 7.59
N VAL A 151 -7.32 2.05 7.91
CA VAL A 151 -7.33 1.37 9.19
C VAL A 151 -6.32 2.04 10.12
N VAL A 152 -6.66 2.15 11.41
CA VAL A 152 -5.86 2.88 12.39
C VAL A 152 -5.65 2.04 13.64
N ALA A 153 -4.45 2.11 14.20
CA ALA A 153 -4.08 1.40 15.41
C ALA A 153 -3.13 2.23 16.28
N VAL A 154 -3.16 2.00 17.57
CA VAL A 154 -2.19 2.51 18.54
C VAL A 154 -1.57 1.30 19.24
N GLU A 155 -0.24 1.20 19.20
CA GLU A 155 0.55 0.15 19.86
C GLU A 155 1.10 0.61 21.20
N GLN A 156 1.61 1.86 21.29
CA GLN A 156 2.11 2.47 22.49
C GLN A 156 1.46 3.83 22.72
N ASP A 157 1.00 4.06 23.95
CA ASP A 157 0.36 5.33 24.34
C ASP A 157 0.82 5.79 25.73
N PRO A 158 2.10 6.16 25.87
CA PRO A 158 2.69 6.51 27.17
C PRO A 158 2.07 7.76 27.81
N ARG A 159 1.45 8.64 27.01
CA ARG A 159 0.91 9.92 27.47
C ARG A 159 -0.62 10.00 27.44
N GLY A 160 -1.27 9.01 26.82
CA GLY A 160 -2.73 9.01 26.65
C GLY A 160 -3.23 9.91 25.51
N ASP A 161 -2.34 10.40 24.62
CA ASP A 161 -2.65 11.29 23.49
C ASP A 161 -2.48 10.64 22.11
N ALA A 162 -2.06 9.38 22.06
CA ALA A 162 -1.74 8.71 20.79
C ALA A 162 -2.97 8.58 19.87
N TRP A 163 -4.17 8.35 20.41
CA TRP A 163 -5.39 8.30 19.59
C TRP A 163 -5.75 9.66 19.01
N ASP A 164 -5.59 10.74 19.75
CA ASP A 164 -5.87 12.10 19.27
C ASP A 164 -4.90 12.45 18.12
N ILE A 165 -3.62 12.12 18.28
CA ILE A 165 -2.60 12.30 17.22
C ILE A 165 -2.95 11.45 15.99
N THR A 166 -3.34 10.18 16.18
CA THR A 166 -3.69 9.27 15.09
C THR A 166 -4.88 9.79 14.27
N LEU A 167 -5.94 10.24 14.94
CA LEU A 167 -7.13 10.76 14.28
C LEU A 167 -6.89 12.12 13.62
N ALA A 168 -6.09 12.99 14.25
CA ALA A 168 -5.66 14.25 13.65
C ALA A 168 -4.83 14.02 12.38
N TYR A 169 -3.91 13.05 12.41
CA TYR A 169 -3.10 12.65 11.25
C TYR A 169 -4.01 12.08 10.13
N ALA A 170 -4.92 11.17 10.45
CA ALA A 170 -5.87 10.60 9.50
C ALA A 170 -6.77 11.67 8.86
N LYS A 171 -7.18 12.69 9.65
CA LYS A 171 -7.92 13.86 9.14
C LYS A 171 -7.08 14.70 8.20
N ALA A 172 -5.84 15.03 8.56
CA ALA A 172 -4.92 15.78 7.72
C ALA A 172 -4.59 15.04 6.40
N LEU A 173 -4.55 13.70 6.44
CA LEU A 173 -4.43 12.87 5.25
C LEU A 173 -5.69 12.90 4.35
N GLY A 174 -6.83 13.38 4.86
CA GLY A 174 -8.13 13.41 4.18
C GLY A 174 -8.92 12.11 4.33
N ALA A 175 -8.40 11.15 5.08
CA ALA A 175 -8.97 9.81 5.20
C ALA A 175 -10.31 9.78 5.95
N LEU A 176 -10.50 10.65 6.96
CA LEU A 176 -11.73 10.70 7.73
C LEU A 176 -12.96 11.12 6.91
N ARG A 177 -12.78 11.68 5.71
CA ARG A 177 -13.87 11.92 4.74
C ARG A 177 -14.52 10.61 4.27
N ALA A 178 -13.73 9.53 4.23
CA ALA A 178 -14.19 8.17 3.88
C ALA A 178 -14.39 7.28 5.12
N GLY A 179 -13.62 7.52 6.18
CA GLY A 179 -13.68 6.83 7.45
C GLY A 179 -12.38 6.17 7.86
N ALA A 180 -12.18 6.03 9.17
CA ALA A 180 -11.08 5.31 9.79
C ALA A 180 -11.64 4.17 10.64
N ILE A 181 -11.15 2.95 10.42
CA ILE A 181 -11.58 1.75 11.14
C ILE A 181 -10.51 1.36 12.14
N LYS A 182 -10.91 1.15 13.40
CA LYS A 182 -10.00 0.67 14.44
C LYS A 182 -9.56 -0.75 14.18
N THR A 183 -8.26 -0.97 14.25
CA THR A 183 -7.61 -2.29 14.18
C THR A 183 -6.44 -2.40 15.16
N THR A 184 -5.59 -3.39 14.98
CA THR A 184 -4.30 -3.58 15.67
C THR A 184 -3.18 -3.74 14.64
N PHE A 185 -1.93 -3.50 15.02
CA PHE A 185 -0.78 -3.76 14.15
C PHE A 185 -0.77 -5.22 13.65
N LYS A 186 -1.10 -6.16 14.54
CA LYS A 186 -1.21 -7.58 14.18
C LYS A 186 -2.29 -7.83 13.11
N GLU A 187 -3.51 -7.36 13.35
CA GLU A 187 -4.64 -7.62 12.44
C GLU A 187 -4.40 -7.00 11.07
N GLU A 188 -3.96 -5.74 11.03
CA GLU A 188 -3.64 -5.06 9.77
C GLU A 188 -2.57 -5.83 9.01
N THR A 189 -1.41 -6.11 9.64
CA THR A 189 -0.29 -6.78 8.96
C THR A 189 -0.68 -8.15 8.41
N GLU A 190 -1.36 -8.97 9.21
CA GLU A 190 -1.74 -10.32 8.80
C GLU A 190 -2.79 -10.32 7.70
N THR A 191 -3.77 -9.41 7.76
CA THR A 191 -4.83 -9.35 6.75
C THR A 191 -4.38 -8.67 5.46
N ASP A 192 -3.53 -7.64 5.52
CA ASP A 192 -2.95 -6.98 4.36
C ASP A 192 -2.07 -7.95 3.56
N LEU A 193 -1.07 -8.56 4.20
CA LEU A 193 -0.22 -9.57 3.56
C LEU A 193 -1.04 -10.74 2.99
N PHE A 194 -2.07 -11.20 3.71
CA PHE A 194 -2.93 -12.26 3.21
C PHE A 194 -3.71 -11.81 1.96
N GLY A 195 -4.31 -10.63 2.00
CA GLY A 195 -5.10 -10.07 0.90
C GLY A 195 -4.25 -9.92 -0.37
N GLU A 196 -3.06 -9.33 -0.24
CA GLU A 196 -2.14 -9.15 -1.37
C GLU A 196 -1.66 -10.48 -1.95
N GLN A 197 -1.21 -11.41 -1.12
CA GLN A 197 -0.60 -12.67 -1.56
C GLN A 197 -1.62 -13.65 -2.15
N ASN A 198 -2.86 -13.66 -1.64
CA ASN A 198 -3.83 -14.70 -2.02
C ASN A 198 -4.96 -14.21 -2.93
N VAL A 199 -5.27 -12.91 -2.93
CA VAL A 199 -6.41 -12.37 -3.68
C VAL A 199 -5.97 -11.29 -4.67
N LEU A 200 -5.43 -10.16 -4.17
CA LEU A 200 -5.26 -8.95 -4.98
C LEU A 200 -4.14 -9.10 -6.03
N MET A 201 -2.95 -9.53 -5.60
CA MET A 201 -1.80 -9.72 -6.49
C MET A 201 -1.64 -11.19 -6.90
N GLY A 202 -1.46 -12.07 -5.92
CA GLY A 202 -1.17 -13.49 -6.18
C GLY A 202 -2.34 -14.25 -6.81
N GLY A 203 -3.59 -13.94 -6.42
CA GLY A 203 -4.77 -14.59 -6.95
C GLY A 203 -5.17 -14.07 -8.34
N VAL A 204 -5.52 -12.79 -8.41
CA VAL A 204 -6.06 -12.18 -9.63
C VAL A 204 -5.06 -12.23 -10.78
N ASN A 205 -3.80 -11.87 -10.57
CA ASN A 205 -2.79 -11.89 -11.64
C ASN A 205 -2.63 -13.30 -12.20
N LYS A 206 -2.59 -14.33 -11.35
CA LYS A 206 -2.43 -15.71 -11.79
C LYS A 206 -3.65 -16.26 -12.53
N LEU A 207 -4.87 -15.87 -12.11
CA LEU A 207 -6.09 -16.21 -12.85
C LEU A 207 -6.11 -15.60 -14.25
N VAL A 208 -5.73 -14.34 -14.38
CA VAL A 208 -5.65 -13.64 -15.67
C VAL A 208 -4.60 -14.29 -16.57
N GLU A 209 -3.40 -14.58 -16.05
CA GLU A 209 -2.32 -15.23 -16.78
C GLU A 209 -2.75 -16.60 -17.30
N MET A 210 -3.26 -17.47 -16.43
CA MET A 210 -3.69 -18.83 -16.78
C MET A 210 -4.89 -18.81 -17.75
N GLY A 211 -5.85 -17.91 -17.56
CA GLY A 211 -6.99 -17.75 -18.48
C GLY A 211 -6.54 -17.35 -19.88
N PHE A 212 -5.60 -16.41 -19.97
CA PHE A 212 -5.00 -16.00 -21.24
C PHE A 212 -4.28 -17.17 -21.94
N GLU A 213 -3.47 -17.93 -21.19
CA GLU A 213 -2.74 -19.09 -21.72
C GLU A 213 -3.67 -20.18 -22.25
N VAL A 214 -4.69 -20.55 -21.49
CA VAL A 214 -5.68 -21.56 -21.88
C VAL A 214 -6.38 -21.17 -23.19
N LEU A 215 -6.81 -19.91 -23.33
CA LEU A 215 -7.47 -19.44 -24.55
C LEU A 215 -6.51 -19.42 -25.76
N THR A 216 -5.32 -18.89 -25.58
CA THR A 216 -4.34 -18.81 -26.68
C THR A 216 -3.80 -20.17 -27.09
N ASP A 217 -3.63 -21.12 -26.19
CA ASP A 217 -3.24 -22.50 -26.48
C ASP A 217 -4.34 -23.27 -27.23
N ALA A 218 -5.60 -22.90 -27.01
CA ALA A 218 -6.74 -23.40 -27.79
C ALA A 218 -6.86 -22.76 -29.18
N GLY A 219 -5.98 -21.81 -29.55
CA GLY A 219 -5.92 -21.20 -30.87
C GLY A 219 -6.74 -19.91 -31.02
N TYR A 220 -7.26 -19.36 -29.92
CA TYR A 220 -7.93 -18.04 -29.97
C TYR A 220 -6.92 -16.91 -30.14
N GLN A 221 -7.37 -15.79 -30.73
CA GLN A 221 -6.54 -14.60 -30.93
C GLN A 221 -6.10 -14.01 -29.58
N PRO A 222 -4.81 -13.72 -29.38
CA PRO A 222 -4.31 -13.16 -28.12
C PRO A 222 -4.97 -11.83 -27.75
N GLU A 223 -5.33 -11.00 -28.73
CA GLU A 223 -6.01 -9.73 -28.52
C GLU A 223 -7.40 -9.94 -27.91
N ILE A 224 -8.16 -10.93 -28.41
CA ILE A 224 -9.47 -11.28 -27.88
C ILE A 224 -9.32 -11.85 -26.47
N ALA A 225 -8.40 -12.80 -26.26
CA ALA A 225 -8.13 -13.37 -24.95
C ALA A 225 -7.78 -12.28 -23.90
N TYR A 226 -6.99 -11.28 -24.29
CA TYR A 226 -6.64 -10.15 -23.41
C TYR A 226 -7.89 -9.37 -22.96
N PHE A 227 -8.80 -9.04 -23.89
CA PHE A 227 -10.00 -8.30 -23.54
C PHE A 227 -10.88 -9.09 -22.58
N GLU A 228 -11.11 -10.37 -22.85
CA GLU A 228 -11.98 -11.25 -22.06
C GLU A 228 -11.48 -11.48 -20.63
N VAL A 229 -10.17 -11.76 -20.45
CA VAL A 229 -9.65 -12.16 -19.13
C VAL A 229 -8.98 -11.03 -18.34
N CYS A 230 -8.59 -9.92 -18.99
CA CYS A 230 -7.85 -8.84 -18.34
C CYS A 230 -8.62 -7.52 -18.36
N HIS A 231 -9.01 -7.04 -19.55
CA HIS A 231 -9.65 -5.73 -19.66
C HIS A 231 -11.02 -5.69 -18.97
N GLU A 232 -11.86 -6.69 -19.18
CA GLU A 232 -13.21 -6.74 -18.60
C GLU A 232 -13.19 -6.95 -17.07
N LEU A 233 -12.11 -7.52 -16.52
CA LEU A 233 -11.98 -7.68 -15.07
C LEU A 233 -12.15 -6.34 -14.34
N LYS A 234 -11.62 -5.23 -14.88
CA LYS A 234 -11.81 -3.91 -14.29
C LYS A 234 -13.29 -3.55 -14.15
N MET A 235 -14.09 -3.84 -15.19
CA MET A 235 -15.52 -3.51 -15.19
C MET A 235 -16.27 -4.30 -14.13
N LEU A 236 -15.92 -5.58 -13.93
CA LEU A 236 -16.46 -6.44 -12.88
C LEU A 236 -16.07 -5.93 -11.48
N VAL A 237 -14.80 -5.54 -11.32
CA VAL A 237 -14.30 -5.01 -10.04
C VAL A 237 -14.96 -3.67 -9.69
N ASP A 238 -15.21 -2.80 -10.66
CA ASP A 238 -15.96 -1.56 -10.46
C ASP A 238 -17.40 -1.86 -9.94
N LEU A 239 -18.10 -2.83 -10.54
CA LEU A 239 -19.42 -3.27 -10.08
C LEU A 239 -19.40 -3.89 -8.66
N MET A 240 -18.37 -4.66 -8.34
CA MET A 240 -18.16 -5.20 -6.99
C MET A 240 -17.96 -4.07 -5.98
N ASN A 241 -17.19 -3.05 -6.33
CA ASN A 241 -16.95 -1.89 -5.48
C ASN A 241 -18.23 -1.05 -5.26
N GLU A 242 -19.05 -0.91 -6.29
CA GLU A 242 -20.29 -0.12 -6.22
C GLU A 242 -21.42 -0.81 -5.45
N GLY A 243 -21.52 -2.13 -5.44
CA GLY A 243 -22.67 -2.82 -4.87
C GLY A 243 -22.45 -4.28 -4.47
N GLY A 244 -21.19 -4.68 -4.30
CA GLY A 244 -20.82 -6.02 -3.85
C GLY A 244 -20.91 -7.09 -4.94
N LEU A 245 -20.60 -8.33 -4.55
CA LEU A 245 -20.59 -9.48 -5.45
C LEU A 245 -21.95 -9.72 -6.12
N ASN A 246 -23.04 -9.44 -5.41
CA ASN A 246 -24.38 -9.63 -5.94
C ASN A 246 -24.70 -8.65 -7.07
N LYS A 247 -24.25 -7.38 -6.98
CA LYS A 247 -24.41 -6.41 -8.07
C LYS A 247 -23.61 -6.83 -9.30
N ALA A 248 -22.39 -7.27 -9.14
CA ALA A 248 -21.57 -7.76 -10.24
C ALA A 248 -22.26 -8.92 -10.97
N ARG A 249 -22.77 -9.92 -10.24
CA ARG A 249 -23.52 -11.05 -10.80
C ARG A 249 -24.79 -10.60 -11.51
N TRP A 250 -25.60 -9.78 -10.85
CA TRP A 250 -26.87 -9.28 -11.44
C TRP A 250 -26.65 -8.48 -12.72
N SER A 251 -25.53 -7.83 -12.88
CA SER A 251 -25.18 -7.03 -14.07
C SER A 251 -24.71 -7.87 -15.25
N CYS A 252 -24.47 -9.18 -15.06
CA CYS A 252 -24.06 -10.10 -16.11
C CYS A 252 -25.26 -10.89 -16.67
N SER A 253 -25.07 -11.51 -17.85
CA SER A 253 -26.09 -12.36 -18.46
C SER A 253 -26.38 -13.61 -17.63
N ASP A 254 -27.57 -14.18 -17.80
CA ASP A 254 -27.94 -15.45 -17.15
C ASP A 254 -26.98 -16.59 -17.51
N THR A 255 -26.44 -16.59 -18.72
CA THR A 255 -25.43 -17.56 -19.17
C THR A 255 -24.14 -17.44 -18.38
N ALA A 256 -23.67 -16.21 -18.14
CA ALA A 256 -22.47 -15.97 -17.35
C ALA A 256 -22.68 -16.37 -15.89
N GLN A 257 -23.83 -16.00 -15.30
CA GLN A 257 -24.19 -16.39 -13.95
C GLN A 257 -24.30 -17.91 -13.78
N TYR A 258 -24.92 -18.58 -14.74
CA TYR A 258 -25.03 -20.05 -14.73
C TYR A 258 -23.64 -20.70 -14.74
N GLY A 259 -22.72 -20.19 -15.57
CA GLY A 259 -21.34 -20.64 -15.63
C GLY A 259 -20.60 -20.41 -14.30
N ASP A 260 -20.75 -19.24 -13.68
CA ASP A 260 -20.18 -18.91 -12.36
C ASP A 260 -20.60 -19.93 -11.28
N TYR A 261 -21.87 -20.32 -11.28
CA TYR A 261 -22.39 -21.25 -10.28
C TYR A 261 -22.04 -22.72 -10.54
N THR A 262 -21.78 -23.10 -11.77
CA THR A 262 -21.60 -24.52 -12.18
C THR A 262 -20.15 -24.89 -12.49
N ASN A 263 -19.30 -23.92 -12.88
CA ASN A 263 -17.92 -24.14 -13.32
C ASN A 263 -16.91 -23.57 -12.33
N THR A 264 -16.75 -24.25 -11.20
CA THR A 264 -15.89 -23.76 -10.11
C THR A 264 -14.40 -23.99 -10.42
N VAL A 265 -13.69 -22.95 -10.77
CA VAL A 265 -12.22 -22.98 -10.91
C VAL A 265 -11.55 -22.89 -9.53
N ILE A 266 -12.06 -22.02 -8.65
CA ILE A 266 -11.57 -21.85 -7.28
C ILE A 266 -12.28 -22.84 -6.38
N ASN A 267 -11.55 -23.79 -5.81
CA ASN A 267 -12.10 -24.93 -5.08
C ASN A 267 -11.50 -25.05 -3.65
N GLU A 268 -11.80 -26.16 -2.97
CA GLU A 268 -11.34 -26.41 -1.60
C GLU A 268 -9.80 -26.54 -1.48
N ASP A 269 -9.11 -26.94 -2.52
CA ASP A 269 -7.64 -26.98 -2.50
C ASP A 269 -7.05 -25.56 -2.53
N CYS A 270 -7.69 -24.61 -3.22
CA CYS A 270 -7.32 -23.20 -3.12
C CYS A 270 -7.49 -22.68 -1.69
N ARG A 271 -8.61 -23.03 -1.02
CA ARG A 271 -8.83 -22.69 0.40
C ARG A 271 -7.73 -23.23 1.31
N LYS A 272 -7.32 -24.48 1.14
CA LYS A 272 -6.23 -25.08 1.93
C LYS A 272 -4.90 -24.36 1.72
N ARG A 273 -4.61 -23.93 0.48
CA ARG A 273 -3.41 -23.13 0.16
C ARG A 273 -3.47 -21.75 0.84
N MET A 274 -4.62 -21.08 0.79
CA MET A 274 -4.82 -19.81 1.51
C MET A 274 -4.62 -19.98 3.01
N GLN A 275 -5.13 -21.05 3.62
CA GLN A 275 -4.92 -21.37 5.04
C GLN A 275 -3.44 -21.61 5.35
N TYR A 276 -2.72 -22.32 4.48
CA TYR A 276 -1.27 -22.52 4.62
C TYR A 276 -0.50 -21.20 4.56
N HIS A 277 -0.83 -20.32 3.59
CA HIS A 277 -0.18 -18.99 3.49
C HIS A 277 -0.50 -18.13 4.71
N LEU A 278 -1.75 -18.11 5.17
CA LEU A 278 -2.13 -17.41 6.40
C LEU A 278 -1.33 -17.91 7.61
N GLY A 279 -1.17 -19.22 7.76
CA GLY A 279 -0.34 -19.81 8.83
C GLY A 279 1.10 -19.30 8.80
N ARG A 280 1.70 -19.19 7.63
CA ARG A 280 3.07 -18.65 7.46
C ARG A 280 3.19 -17.17 7.77
N ILE A 281 2.14 -16.40 7.52
CA ILE A 281 2.07 -14.99 7.88
C ILE A 281 1.97 -14.89 9.42
N GLN A 282 1.08 -15.64 10.04
CA GLN A 282 0.81 -15.60 11.48
C GLN A 282 2.00 -16.07 12.33
N ASP A 283 2.74 -17.09 11.88
CA ASP A 283 3.91 -17.61 12.60
C ASP A 283 5.21 -16.83 12.29
N GLY A 284 5.14 -15.84 11.39
CA GLY A 284 6.27 -14.99 10.98
C GLY A 284 7.26 -15.67 10.03
N SER A 285 7.04 -16.92 9.61
CA SER A 285 7.97 -17.62 8.71
C SER A 285 8.07 -16.97 7.34
N PHE A 286 6.97 -16.39 6.83
CA PHE A 286 7.00 -15.59 5.61
C PHE A 286 7.85 -14.32 5.76
N ALA A 287 7.64 -13.56 6.83
CA ALA A 287 8.39 -12.33 7.10
C ALA A 287 9.88 -12.62 7.24
N LYS A 288 10.23 -13.69 7.96
CA LYS A 288 11.63 -14.12 8.11
C LYS A 288 12.25 -14.49 6.77
N GLU A 289 11.58 -15.30 5.94
CA GLU A 289 12.07 -15.70 4.61
C GLU A 289 12.31 -14.48 3.72
N PHE A 290 11.37 -13.52 3.71
CA PHE A 290 11.51 -12.29 2.96
C PHE A 290 12.72 -11.46 3.41
N ILE A 291 12.87 -11.25 4.70
CA ILE A 291 13.97 -10.45 5.26
C ILE A 291 15.30 -11.13 5.02
N ASP A 292 15.41 -12.46 5.22
CA ASP A 292 16.64 -13.21 4.96
C ASP A 292 17.08 -13.11 3.50
N ASP A 293 16.15 -13.19 2.55
CA ASP A 293 16.45 -13.01 1.12
C ASP A 293 16.91 -11.57 0.81
N GLN A 294 16.25 -10.56 1.39
CA GLN A 294 16.66 -9.16 1.22
C GLN A 294 18.07 -8.90 1.77
N ASP A 295 18.41 -9.46 2.92
CA ASP A 295 19.74 -9.35 3.53
C ASP A 295 20.84 -10.04 2.71
N ALA A 296 20.50 -11.12 2.03
CA ALA A 296 21.37 -11.79 1.09
C ALA A 296 21.54 -11.07 -0.26
N GLY A 297 20.91 -9.90 -0.43
CA GLY A 297 20.91 -9.13 -1.69
C GLY A 297 19.76 -9.48 -2.62
N ALA A 298 18.70 -10.10 -2.09
CA ALA A 298 17.46 -10.46 -2.79
C ALA A 298 17.61 -11.41 -3.98
N PRO A 299 18.43 -12.47 -3.91
CA PRO A 299 18.66 -13.36 -5.07
C PRO A 299 17.38 -14.08 -5.50
N LYS A 300 16.57 -14.58 -4.55
CA LYS A 300 15.31 -15.27 -4.84
C LYS A 300 14.28 -14.28 -5.40
N PHE A 301 14.14 -13.12 -4.80
CA PHE A 301 13.19 -12.11 -5.26
C PHE A 301 13.51 -11.63 -6.68
N LYS A 302 14.78 -11.39 -7.00
CA LYS A 302 15.21 -11.01 -8.35
C LYS A 302 14.92 -12.10 -9.39
N ALA A 303 15.19 -13.36 -9.06
CA ALA A 303 14.88 -14.48 -9.94
C ALA A 303 13.37 -14.60 -10.22
N LEU A 304 12.54 -14.41 -9.19
CA LEU A 304 11.08 -14.39 -9.36
C LEU A 304 10.61 -13.19 -10.19
N GLN A 305 11.21 -12.01 -10.00
CA GLN A 305 10.88 -10.84 -10.84
C GLN A 305 11.21 -11.07 -12.32
N GLU A 306 12.32 -11.74 -12.62
CA GLU A 306 12.67 -12.12 -13.98
C GLU A 306 11.70 -13.17 -14.56
N GLU A 307 11.38 -14.21 -13.81
CA GLU A 307 10.42 -15.25 -14.20
C GLU A 307 9.04 -14.68 -14.51
N TYR A 308 8.48 -13.90 -13.56
CA TYR A 308 7.12 -13.35 -13.68
C TYR A 308 7.04 -12.06 -14.50
N GLY A 309 8.16 -11.44 -14.85
CA GLY A 309 8.21 -10.27 -15.73
C GLY A 309 8.00 -10.58 -17.21
N ASN A 310 8.08 -11.86 -17.60
CA ASN A 310 8.01 -12.31 -19.00
C ASN A 310 6.74 -13.10 -19.31
N VAL A 311 5.63 -12.79 -18.68
CA VAL A 311 4.35 -13.49 -18.92
C VAL A 311 3.78 -13.21 -20.31
N ARG A 312 3.20 -14.25 -20.93
CA ARG A 312 2.73 -14.22 -22.34
C ARG A 312 1.73 -13.10 -22.65
N ILE A 313 0.86 -12.76 -21.72
CA ILE A 313 -0.16 -11.70 -21.89
C ILE A 313 0.47 -10.33 -22.14
N GLU A 314 1.65 -10.04 -21.58
CA GLU A 314 2.34 -8.76 -21.80
C GLU A 314 2.93 -8.60 -23.21
N SER A 315 2.96 -9.66 -24.02
CA SER A 315 3.34 -9.56 -25.44
C SER A 315 2.34 -8.75 -26.29
N VAL A 316 1.06 -8.69 -25.86
CA VAL A 316 -0.01 -7.94 -26.54
C VAL A 316 -0.55 -6.77 -25.72
N GLY A 317 -0.45 -6.85 -24.40
CA GLY A 317 -1.01 -5.88 -23.46
C GLY A 317 -0.65 -4.40 -23.76
N PRO A 318 0.62 -4.03 -23.95
CA PRO A 318 1.01 -2.64 -24.22
C PRO A 318 0.33 -2.04 -25.47
N LYS A 319 0.25 -2.81 -26.55
CA LYS A 319 -0.41 -2.38 -27.80
C LYS A 319 -1.88 -2.13 -27.60
N LEU A 320 -2.55 -2.99 -26.83
CA LEU A 320 -4.00 -2.87 -26.61
C LEU A 320 -4.33 -1.74 -25.61
N ARG A 321 -3.53 -1.56 -24.57
CA ARG A 321 -3.67 -0.42 -23.65
C ARG A 321 -3.49 0.93 -24.36
N ALA A 322 -2.61 1.00 -25.36
CA ALA A 322 -2.40 2.21 -26.16
C ALA A 322 -3.62 2.61 -27.05
N MET A 323 -4.60 1.71 -27.23
CA MET A 323 -5.86 2.04 -27.93
C MET A 323 -6.73 3.03 -27.12
N PHE A 324 -6.54 3.10 -25.82
CA PHE A 324 -7.31 3.96 -24.91
C PHE A 324 -6.53 5.25 -24.61
N SER A 325 -6.75 6.31 -25.39
CA SER A 325 -6.05 7.59 -25.25
C SER A 325 -6.25 8.25 -23.88
N TRP A 326 -7.34 7.93 -23.17
CA TRP A 326 -7.63 8.39 -21.82
C TRP A 326 -6.89 7.60 -20.71
N ASN A 327 -6.32 6.42 -21.05
CA ASN A 327 -5.45 5.65 -20.15
C ASN A 327 -3.97 6.09 -20.26
N ASN A 328 -3.65 6.98 -21.20
CA ASN A 328 -2.30 7.57 -21.27
C ASN A 328 -2.15 8.51 -20.09
N GLY A 329 -1.71 7.94 -18.97
CA GLY A 329 -1.58 8.56 -17.67
C GLY A 329 -0.83 9.87 -17.75
N LYS A 330 -1.55 10.98 -17.66
CA LYS A 330 -0.94 12.29 -17.47
C LYS A 330 -0.51 12.53 -16.03
N ASP A 331 -0.92 11.64 -15.12
CA ASP A 331 -0.66 11.77 -13.68
C ASP A 331 0.26 10.68 -13.11
N ASP A 332 0.56 9.60 -13.89
CA ASP A 332 1.30 8.43 -13.39
C ASP A 332 2.74 8.32 -13.94
N ASP A 333 3.19 9.25 -14.79
CA ASP A 333 4.51 9.14 -15.46
C ASP A 333 5.69 9.10 -14.46
N ALA A 334 5.58 9.75 -13.32
CA ALA A 334 6.62 9.71 -12.29
C ALA A 334 6.62 8.36 -11.54
N ASP A 335 5.44 7.80 -11.27
CA ASP A 335 5.29 6.52 -10.57
C ASP A 335 5.61 5.33 -11.49
N MET A 336 5.22 5.39 -12.77
CA MET A 336 5.59 4.37 -13.76
C MET A 336 7.09 4.39 -14.07
N ALA A 337 7.72 5.55 -14.14
CA ALA A 337 9.17 5.65 -14.27
C ALA A 337 9.90 5.04 -13.05
N THR A 338 9.33 5.17 -11.86
CA THR A 338 9.83 4.53 -10.65
C THR A 338 9.60 3.02 -10.66
N PHE A 339 8.45 2.56 -11.15
CA PHE A 339 8.12 1.16 -11.29
C PHE A 339 8.94 0.46 -12.38
N THR A 340 9.01 1.02 -13.59
CA THR A 340 9.88 0.52 -14.66
C THR A 340 11.36 0.60 -14.28
N GLY A 341 11.75 1.60 -13.48
CA GLY A 341 13.08 1.69 -12.89
C GLY A 341 13.38 0.59 -11.86
N LYS A 342 12.37 -0.02 -11.22
CA LYS A 342 12.56 -1.20 -10.34
C LYS A 342 12.78 -2.47 -11.17
N ILE A 343 12.06 -2.64 -12.27
CA ILE A 343 12.21 -3.80 -13.18
C ILE A 343 13.51 -3.68 -13.99
N ALA A 344 13.87 -2.48 -14.46
CA ALA A 344 15.08 -2.24 -15.26
C ALA A 344 16.38 -2.19 -14.45
N ARG A 345 16.36 -2.45 -13.13
CA ARG A 345 17.52 -2.44 -12.24
C ARG A 345 17.88 -3.82 -11.70
N GLY A 346 17.57 -4.86 -12.49
CA GLY A 346 18.17 -6.16 -12.32
C GLY A 346 19.67 -6.11 -12.58
#